data_e05bfb5e246aa71b2d3d31d5c2ccfe6f
#
_entry.id   e05bfb5e246aa71b2d3d31d5c2ccfe6f
#
_cell.length_a   1.000
_cell.length_b   1.000
_cell.length_c   1.000
_cell.angle_alpha   90.00
_cell.angle_beta   90.00
_cell.angle_gamma   90.00
#
_symmetry.space_group_name_H-M   'P 1'
#
loop_
_entity.id
_entity.type
_entity.pdbx_description
1 polymer ?
#
loop_
_entity_poly.entity_id
_entity_poly.type
_entity_poly.pdbx_seq_one_letter_code
_entity_poly.pdbx_strand_id
1 'polypeptide(L)'
;LGHVGLIPQRTTWTGGFKAVGKNSDDALKVYEDCLRFQDAGAVAIEMECVPHQVASAISKKIDTTILSLGSGSGCDVQYLFACDILGTTTGHVPRHAKSYRNFSQEFKRLQEERVDAFQEFYNDVQEGIFPDDKNIVEIDEKELDTFLNNLEKKS
;
A
#
# COMPACT_ATOMS: atom_id res chain seq x y z
N LEU A 1 -3.54 -19.88 -8.60
CA LEU A 1 -3.28 -18.73 -9.47
C LEU A 1 -1.90 -18.90 -10.13
N GLY A 2 -1.86 -18.92 -11.48
CA GLY A 2 -0.62 -18.87 -12.25
C GLY A 2 -0.08 -17.46 -12.37
N HIS A 3 1.21 -17.30 -12.77
CA HIS A 3 1.83 -16.00 -13.04
C HIS A 3 2.77 -16.13 -14.23
N VAL A 4 2.56 -15.33 -15.28
CA VAL A 4 3.35 -15.32 -16.52
C VAL A 4 3.77 -13.90 -16.88
N GLY A 5 4.74 -13.77 -17.77
CA GLY A 5 5.29 -12.50 -18.21
C GLY A 5 6.41 -12.02 -17.28
N LEU A 6 6.33 -10.81 -16.76
CA LEU A 6 7.30 -10.27 -15.80
C LEU A 6 7.06 -10.88 -14.42
N ILE A 7 7.93 -11.79 -14.02
CA ILE A 7 7.90 -12.41 -12.70
C ILE A 7 9.00 -11.77 -11.85
N PRO A 8 8.68 -11.00 -10.80
CA PRO A 8 9.67 -10.25 -10.02
C PRO A 8 10.83 -11.11 -9.49
N GLN A 9 10.56 -12.34 -9.06
CA GLN A 9 11.57 -13.29 -8.56
C GLN A 9 12.54 -13.79 -9.65
N ARG A 10 12.21 -13.60 -10.93
CA ARG A 10 13.03 -13.99 -12.09
C ARG A 10 13.70 -12.80 -12.78
N THR A 11 13.65 -11.61 -12.23
CA THR A 11 14.20 -10.39 -12.83
C THR A 11 15.72 -10.44 -13.10
N THR A 12 16.46 -11.19 -12.29
CA THR A 12 17.90 -11.44 -12.54
C THR A 12 18.13 -12.18 -13.86
N TRP A 13 17.23 -13.06 -14.27
CA TRP A 13 17.33 -13.85 -15.51
C TRP A 13 16.86 -13.05 -16.73
N THR A 14 15.96 -12.10 -16.54
CA THR A 14 15.44 -11.24 -17.60
C THR A 14 16.22 -9.92 -17.77
N GLY A 15 17.23 -9.70 -16.94
CA GLY A 15 18.04 -8.48 -16.95
C GLY A 15 17.28 -7.25 -16.42
N GLY A 16 16.43 -7.43 -15.40
CA GLY A 16 15.68 -6.39 -14.70
C GLY A 16 14.17 -6.43 -14.96
N PHE A 17 13.46 -5.41 -14.47
CA PHE A 17 12.01 -5.24 -14.65
C PHE A 17 11.68 -4.80 -16.08
N LYS A 18 11.51 -5.76 -16.98
CA LYS A 18 11.25 -5.52 -18.41
C LYS A 18 10.02 -6.29 -18.86
N ALA A 19 9.28 -5.71 -19.80
CA ALA A 19 8.19 -6.42 -20.46
C ALA A 19 8.71 -7.68 -21.18
N VAL A 20 7.99 -8.78 -21.06
CA VAL A 20 8.27 -10.10 -21.62
C VAL A 20 7.34 -10.37 -22.81
N GLY A 21 7.82 -11.11 -23.81
CA GLY A 21 7.01 -11.43 -25.01
C GLY A 21 7.06 -10.36 -26.09
N LYS A 22 8.16 -9.59 -26.18
CA LYS A 22 8.33 -8.56 -27.23
C LYS A 22 8.77 -9.10 -28.59
N ASN A 23 9.22 -10.32 -28.67
CA ASN A 23 9.51 -11.03 -29.91
C ASN A 23 8.66 -12.32 -29.98
N SER A 24 8.58 -12.92 -31.15
CA SER A 24 7.76 -14.10 -31.40
C SER A 24 8.08 -15.25 -30.47
N ASP A 25 9.36 -15.53 -30.26
CA ASP A 25 9.80 -16.70 -29.49
C ASP A 25 9.45 -16.53 -27.99
N ASP A 26 9.66 -15.33 -27.45
CA ASP A 26 9.28 -15.03 -26.06
C ASP A 26 7.78 -14.98 -25.88
N ALA A 27 7.02 -14.49 -26.88
CA ALA A 27 5.55 -14.50 -26.85
C ALA A 27 5.00 -15.93 -26.87
N LEU A 28 5.60 -16.85 -27.66
CA LEU A 28 5.24 -18.27 -27.66
C LEU A 28 5.54 -18.94 -26.32
N LYS A 29 6.66 -18.61 -25.66
CA LYS A 29 6.95 -19.14 -24.31
C LYS A 29 5.92 -18.68 -23.28
N VAL A 30 5.47 -17.42 -23.35
CA VAL A 30 4.38 -16.93 -22.47
C VAL A 30 3.12 -17.73 -22.68
N TYR A 31 2.74 -18.01 -23.95
CA TYR A 31 1.58 -18.84 -24.29
C TYR A 31 1.73 -20.27 -23.76
N GLU A 32 2.90 -20.91 -23.98
CA GLU A 32 3.19 -22.26 -23.46
C GLU A 32 3.10 -22.32 -21.94
N ASP A 33 3.59 -21.30 -21.23
CA ASP A 33 3.49 -21.22 -19.78
C ASP A 33 2.02 -21.10 -19.33
N CYS A 34 1.19 -20.33 -20.07
CA CYS A 34 -0.26 -20.28 -19.81
C CYS A 34 -0.90 -21.68 -19.98
N LEU A 35 -0.58 -22.42 -21.03
CA LEU A 35 -1.08 -23.78 -21.24
C LEU A 35 -0.66 -24.71 -20.09
N ARG A 36 0.59 -24.65 -19.65
CA ARG A 36 1.07 -25.45 -18.51
C ARG A 36 0.31 -25.16 -17.21
N PHE A 37 -0.03 -23.88 -16.95
CA PHE A 37 -0.85 -23.52 -15.80
C PHE A 37 -2.29 -24.00 -15.95
N GLN A 38 -2.86 -23.89 -17.12
CA GLN A 38 -4.20 -24.40 -17.41
C GLN A 38 -4.25 -25.92 -17.21
N ASP A 39 -3.31 -26.67 -17.77
CA ASP A 39 -3.20 -28.14 -17.62
C ASP A 39 -2.98 -28.55 -16.17
N ALA A 40 -2.27 -27.75 -15.39
CA ALA A 40 -2.09 -27.94 -13.96
C ALA A 40 -3.32 -27.57 -13.11
N GLY A 41 -4.43 -27.10 -13.72
CA GLY A 41 -5.68 -26.78 -13.04
C GLY A 41 -5.69 -25.40 -12.38
N ALA A 42 -4.89 -24.45 -12.84
CA ALA A 42 -4.97 -23.08 -12.37
C ALA A 42 -6.35 -22.48 -12.69
N VAL A 43 -6.99 -21.85 -11.71
CA VAL A 43 -8.31 -21.20 -11.88
C VAL A 43 -8.20 -19.85 -12.57
N ALA A 44 -7.04 -19.20 -12.49
CA ALA A 44 -6.72 -17.96 -13.19
C ALA A 44 -5.21 -17.83 -13.37
N ILE A 45 -4.79 -16.96 -14.30
CA ILE A 45 -3.38 -16.66 -14.58
C ILE A 45 -3.20 -15.14 -14.60
N GLU A 46 -2.32 -14.63 -13.76
CA GLU A 46 -1.86 -13.26 -13.80
C GLU A 46 -0.86 -13.11 -14.96
N MET A 47 -1.13 -12.17 -15.85
CA MET A 47 -0.26 -11.83 -16.98
C MET A 47 0.30 -10.43 -16.77
N GLU A 48 1.59 -10.37 -16.40
CA GLU A 48 2.25 -9.11 -16.03
C GLU A 48 3.18 -8.61 -17.14
N CYS A 49 2.96 -7.34 -17.55
CA CYS A 49 3.82 -6.60 -18.47
C CYS A 49 4.14 -7.35 -19.78
N VAL A 50 3.16 -8.02 -20.37
CA VAL A 50 3.20 -8.61 -21.71
C VAL A 50 2.63 -7.58 -22.70
N PRO A 51 3.18 -7.45 -23.95
CA PRO A 51 2.59 -6.57 -24.96
C PRO A 51 1.11 -6.84 -25.17
N HIS A 52 0.28 -5.79 -25.22
CA HIS A 52 -1.17 -5.91 -25.18
C HIS A 52 -1.76 -6.74 -26.33
N GLN A 53 -1.13 -6.71 -27.52
CA GLN A 53 -1.56 -7.52 -28.66
C GLN A 53 -1.32 -9.01 -28.41
N VAL A 54 -0.17 -9.37 -27.81
CA VAL A 54 0.20 -10.73 -27.44
C VAL A 54 -0.75 -11.23 -26.34
N ALA A 55 -0.92 -10.44 -25.28
CA ALA A 55 -1.81 -10.78 -24.18
C ALA A 55 -3.25 -11.02 -24.65
N SER A 56 -3.80 -10.14 -25.51
CA SER A 56 -5.12 -10.29 -26.09
C SER A 56 -5.25 -11.53 -26.99
N ALA A 57 -4.20 -11.87 -27.73
CA ALA A 57 -4.20 -13.07 -28.57
C ALA A 57 -4.18 -14.35 -27.75
N ILE A 58 -3.38 -14.37 -26.66
CA ILE A 58 -3.30 -15.49 -25.73
C ILE A 58 -4.63 -15.68 -25.00
N SER A 59 -5.20 -14.61 -24.41
CA SER A 59 -6.47 -14.66 -23.66
C SER A 59 -7.61 -15.29 -24.48
N LYS A 60 -7.66 -15.03 -25.79
CA LYS A 60 -8.65 -15.64 -26.69
C LYS A 60 -8.45 -17.13 -26.98
N LYS A 61 -7.32 -17.70 -26.58
CA LYS A 61 -6.92 -19.09 -26.87
C LYS A 61 -6.85 -19.97 -25.64
N ILE A 62 -6.86 -19.37 -24.45
CA ILE A 62 -6.77 -20.04 -23.16
C ILE A 62 -8.16 -20.04 -22.51
N ASP A 63 -8.59 -21.18 -21.99
CA ASP A 63 -9.87 -21.31 -21.29
C ASP A 63 -9.81 -20.81 -19.84
N THR A 64 -8.60 -20.70 -19.29
CA THR A 64 -8.37 -20.17 -17.94
C THR A 64 -8.44 -18.64 -17.94
N THR A 65 -9.10 -18.06 -16.95
CA THR A 65 -9.23 -16.59 -16.79
C THR A 65 -7.89 -15.90 -16.74
N ILE A 66 -7.66 -14.92 -17.60
CA ILE A 66 -6.43 -14.11 -17.65
C ILE A 66 -6.64 -12.76 -16.97
N LEU A 67 -5.84 -12.52 -15.90
CA LEU A 67 -5.79 -11.26 -15.15
C LEU A 67 -4.66 -10.38 -15.70
N SER A 68 -5.01 -9.27 -16.33
CA SER A 68 -4.01 -8.33 -16.89
C SER A 68 -3.45 -7.41 -15.82
N LEU A 69 -2.14 -7.48 -15.57
CA LEU A 69 -1.38 -6.48 -14.85
C LEU A 69 -0.41 -5.78 -15.82
N GLY A 70 -0.80 -4.64 -16.36
CA GLY A 70 0.00 -3.92 -17.35
C GLY A 70 0.12 -4.59 -18.71
N SER A 71 -0.77 -5.54 -19.05
CA SER A 71 -0.80 -6.27 -20.31
C SER A 71 -1.95 -5.84 -21.25
N GLY A 72 -2.59 -4.70 -20.93
CA GLY A 72 -3.64 -4.10 -21.77
C GLY A 72 -5.04 -4.63 -21.45
N SER A 73 -6.05 -4.08 -22.17
CA SER A 73 -7.47 -4.31 -21.92
C SER A 73 -8.07 -5.53 -22.61
N GLY A 74 -7.26 -6.29 -23.33
CA GLY A 74 -7.73 -7.44 -24.14
C GLY A 74 -7.73 -8.78 -23.41
N CYS A 75 -7.55 -8.79 -22.09
CA CYS A 75 -7.70 -9.94 -21.20
C CYS A 75 -9.05 -9.89 -20.48
N ASP A 76 -9.38 -10.95 -19.74
CA ASP A 76 -10.69 -11.12 -19.12
C ASP A 76 -10.91 -10.15 -17.94
N VAL A 77 -9.87 -9.87 -17.16
CA VAL A 77 -9.91 -9.02 -15.96
C VAL A 77 -8.74 -8.05 -15.95
N GLN A 78 -8.96 -6.85 -15.39
CA GLN A 78 -7.90 -5.89 -15.11
C GLN A 78 -7.50 -5.98 -13.64
N TYR A 79 -6.19 -6.02 -13.39
CA TYR A 79 -5.61 -6.06 -12.05
C TYR A 79 -4.71 -4.86 -11.81
N LEU A 80 -4.81 -4.27 -10.63
CA LEU A 80 -3.95 -3.19 -10.18
C LEU A 80 -3.84 -3.21 -8.65
N PHE A 81 -2.68 -2.90 -8.12
CA PHE A 81 -2.47 -2.86 -6.66
C PHE A 81 -3.26 -1.70 -6.02
N ALA A 82 -3.80 -1.96 -4.84
CA ALA A 82 -4.53 -0.95 -4.06
C ALA A 82 -3.67 0.30 -3.77
N CYS A 83 -2.38 0.13 -3.49
CA CYS A 83 -1.45 1.24 -3.26
C CYS A 83 -1.32 2.16 -4.49
N ASP A 84 -1.36 1.60 -5.70
CA ASP A 84 -1.34 2.38 -6.93
C ASP A 84 -2.67 3.12 -7.13
N ILE A 85 -3.80 2.43 -6.94
CA ILE A 85 -5.14 3.01 -7.07
C ILE A 85 -5.32 4.18 -6.09
N LEU A 86 -4.91 4.00 -4.84
CA LEU A 86 -5.06 4.98 -3.77
C LEU A 86 -3.97 6.07 -3.79
N GLY A 87 -2.88 5.86 -4.51
CA GLY A 87 -1.75 6.79 -4.53
C GLY A 87 -1.05 6.89 -3.17
N THR A 88 -0.83 5.74 -2.51
CA THR A 88 -0.08 5.67 -1.24
C THR A 88 1.39 5.42 -1.45
N THR A 89 1.82 5.06 -2.66
CA THR A 89 3.21 4.81 -3.03
C THR A 89 4.00 6.12 -3.00
N THR A 90 5.11 6.14 -2.25
CA THR A 90 6.02 7.31 -2.15
C THR A 90 7.27 7.19 -3.02
N GLY A 91 7.44 6.06 -3.73
CA GLY A 91 8.58 5.76 -4.58
C GLY A 91 8.23 5.70 -6.06
N HIS A 92 8.91 4.81 -6.78
CA HIS A 92 8.66 4.58 -8.19
C HIS A 92 7.26 4.01 -8.42
N VAL A 93 6.49 4.67 -9.27
CA VAL A 93 5.18 4.20 -9.72
C VAL A 93 5.37 3.51 -11.08
N PRO A 94 4.96 2.25 -11.24
CA PRO A 94 5.07 1.54 -12.51
C PRO A 94 4.28 2.23 -13.64
N ARG A 95 4.78 2.18 -14.88
CA ARG A 95 4.14 2.82 -16.05
C ARG A 95 2.68 2.38 -16.27
N HIS A 96 2.33 1.15 -15.90
CA HIS A 96 0.99 0.61 -16.03
C HIS A 96 0.06 0.98 -14.88
N ALA A 97 0.59 1.54 -13.80
CA ALA A 97 -0.19 1.98 -12.66
C ALA A 97 -0.94 3.29 -12.97
N LYS A 98 -2.11 3.42 -12.37
CA LYS A 98 -2.90 4.65 -12.41
C LYS A 98 -3.45 4.95 -11.02
N SER A 99 -3.09 6.11 -10.51
CA SER A 99 -3.60 6.59 -9.22
C SER A 99 -4.87 7.42 -9.43
N TYR A 100 -5.88 7.15 -8.63
CA TYR A 100 -7.16 7.87 -8.63
C TYR A 100 -7.28 8.82 -7.43
N ARG A 101 -6.36 8.69 -6.46
CA ARG A 101 -6.23 9.54 -5.27
C ARG A 101 -4.75 9.79 -4.99
N ASN A 102 -4.46 10.66 -4.02
CA ASN A 102 -3.10 10.94 -3.54
C ASN A 102 -3.06 10.85 -2.01
N PHE A 103 -3.26 9.64 -1.49
CA PHE A 103 -3.28 9.44 -0.04
C PHE A 103 -1.91 9.59 0.62
N SER A 104 -0.82 9.44 -0.15
CA SER A 104 0.52 9.71 0.38
C SER A 104 0.67 11.16 0.86
N GLN A 105 0.08 12.13 0.14
CA GLN A 105 0.07 13.53 0.54
C GLN A 105 -0.83 13.77 1.76
N GLU A 106 -1.99 13.13 1.82
CA GLU A 106 -2.88 13.23 2.98
C GLU A 106 -2.25 12.64 4.25
N PHE A 107 -1.57 11.51 4.14
CA PHE A 107 -0.84 10.93 5.26
C PHE A 107 0.28 11.83 5.76
N LYS A 108 1.01 12.50 4.83
CA LYS A 108 2.03 13.48 5.19
C LYS A 108 1.40 14.66 5.93
N ARG A 109 0.32 15.24 5.41
CA ARG A 109 -0.40 16.34 6.06
C ARG A 109 -0.88 15.96 7.47
N LEU A 110 -1.50 14.79 7.61
CA LEU A 110 -1.95 14.30 8.93
C LEU A 110 -0.78 14.07 9.90
N GLN A 111 0.37 13.68 9.39
CA GLN A 111 1.55 13.52 10.24
C GLN A 111 2.11 14.88 10.71
N GLU A 112 2.10 15.89 9.85
CA GLU A 112 2.47 17.26 10.21
C GLU A 112 1.53 17.80 11.30
N GLU A 113 0.23 17.70 11.13
CA GLU A 113 -0.79 18.08 12.13
C GLU A 113 -0.60 17.38 13.50
N ARG A 114 -0.19 16.10 13.48
CA ARG A 114 0.12 15.38 14.72
C ARG A 114 1.33 15.96 15.43
N VAL A 115 2.37 16.29 14.69
CA VAL A 115 3.59 16.91 15.25
C VAL A 115 3.26 18.28 15.83
N ASP A 116 2.49 19.08 15.11
CA ASP A 116 2.07 20.41 15.53
C ASP A 116 1.24 20.35 16.83
N ALA A 117 0.29 19.42 16.92
CA ALA A 117 -0.51 19.23 18.14
C ALA A 117 0.34 18.89 19.37
N PHE A 118 1.37 18.06 19.23
CA PHE A 118 2.31 17.78 20.34
C PHE A 118 3.19 18.99 20.66
N GLN A 119 3.56 19.79 19.67
CA GLN A 119 4.33 21.01 19.90
C GLN A 119 3.49 22.06 20.61
N GLU A 120 2.23 22.22 20.25
CA GLU A 120 1.28 23.11 20.93
C GLU A 120 1.11 22.68 22.39
N PHE A 121 0.85 21.40 22.65
CA PHE A 121 0.77 20.88 24.01
C PHE A 121 2.05 21.16 24.82
N TYR A 122 3.21 20.94 24.22
CA TYR A 122 4.49 21.24 24.90
C TYR A 122 4.61 22.73 25.27
N ASN A 123 4.25 23.62 24.33
CA ASN A 123 4.30 25.06 24.55
C ASN A 123 3.33 25.48 25.66
N ASP A 124 2.08 25.00 25.63
CA ASP A 124 1.07 25.29 26.66
C ASP A 124 1.53 24.90 28.05
N VAL A 125 2.21 23.75 28.17
CA VAL A 125 2.79 23.32 29.46
C VAL A 125 3.93 24.25 29.92
N GLN A 126 4.81 24.65 28.96
CA GLN A 126 5.92 25.56 29.31
C GLN A 126 5.45 26.97 29.68
N GLU A 127 4.39 27.43 29.07
CA GLU A 127 3.79 28.76 29.30
C GLU A 127 2.78 28.78 30.45
N GLY A 128 2.49 27.61 31.04
CA GLY A 128 1.52 27.47 32.15
C GLY A 128 0.05 27.65 31.70
N ILE A 129 -0.24 27.49 30.42
CA ILE A 129 -1.59 27.54 29.86
C ILE A 129 -2.32 26.21 30.13
N PHE A 130 -1.58 25.11 30.11
CA PHE A 130 -2.09 23.78 30.43
C PHE A 130 -1.38 23.22 31.67
N PRO A 131 -2.11 22.60 32.65
CA PRO A 131 -3.57 22.48 32.72
C PRO A 131 -4.25 23.79 33.09
N ASP A 132 -5.46 24.06 32.54
CA ASP A 132 -6.34 25.12 33.00
C ASP A 132 -7.31 24.62 34.10
N ASP A 133 -8.11 25.49 34.68
CA ASP A 133 -9.06 25.17 35.75
C ASP A 133 -10.02 24.02 35.46
N LYS A 134 -10.27 23.74 34.17
CA LYS A 134 -11.16 22.64 33.72
C LYS A 134 -10.45 21.29 33.70
N ASN A 135 -9.14 21.31 33.71
CA ASN A 135 -8.29 20.12 33.62
C ASN A 135 -7.78 19.67 34.98
N ILE A 136 -8.05 20.42 36.06
CA ILE A 136 -7.60 20.11 37.45
C ILE A 136 -8.74 19.48 38.24
N VAL A 137 -8.35 18.76 39.27
CA VAL A 137 -9.28 18.19 40.25
C VAL A 137 -8.99 18.81 41.59
N GLU A 138 -10.01 19.36 42.20
CA GLU A 138 -9.92 19.96 43.55
C GLU A 138 -10.19 18.92 44.61
N ILE A 139 -9.64 19.15 45.82
CA ILE A 139 -9.93 18.44 47.05
C ILE A 139 -10.65 19.37 48.00
N ASP A 140 -11.54 18.85 48.84
CA ASP A 140 -12.14 19.60 49.96
C ASP A 140 -11.09 20.18 50.90
N GLU A 141 -11.22 21.44 51.32
CA GLU A 141 -10.24 22.14 52.15
C GLU A 141 -9.92 21.41 53.45
N LYS A 142 -10.93 20.83 54.12
CA LYS A 142 -10.73 20.10 55.41
C LYS A 142 -9.94 18.81 55.19
N GLU A 143 -10.21 18.14 54.07
CA GLU A 143 -9.49 16.91 53.69
C GLU A 143 -8.04 17.25 53.33
N LEU A 144 -7.79 18.37 52.67
CA LEU A 144 -6.45 18.85 52.36
C LEU A 144 -5.67 19.17 53.62
N ASP A 145 -6.27 19.94 54.58
CA ASP A 145 -5.65 20.26 55.87
C ASP A 145 -5.31 18.99 56.68
N THR A 146 -6.22 18.05 56.71
CA THR A 146 -6.01 16.75 57.37
C THR A 146 -4.85 16.00 56.74
N PHE A 147 -4.80 15.96 55.40
CA PHE A 147 -3.71 15.34 54.68
C PHE A 147 -2.37 16.00 54.96
N LEU A 148 -2.26 17.35 54.91
CA LEU A 148 -1.04 18.10 55.17
C LEU A 148 -0.51 17.86 56.60
N ASN A 149 -1.39 17.91 57.62
CA ASN A 149 -1.03 17.61 59.00
C ASN A 149 -0.51 16.18 59.20
N ASN A 150 -1.03 15.22 58.46
CA ASN A 150 -0.57 13.83 58.54
C ASN A 150 0.73 13.62 57.78
N LEU A 151 0.99 14.38 56.73
CA LEU A 151 2.24 14.35 55.96
C LEU A 151 3.43 14.82 56.81
N GLU A 152 3.26 15.96 57.52
CA GLU A 152 4.30 16.49 58.44
C GLU A 152 4.66 15.50 59.57
N LYS A 153 3.69 14.71 60.08
CA LYS A 153 3.94 13.71 61.11
C LYS A 153 4.70 12.48 60.62
N LYS A 154 4.76 12.28 59.30
CA LYS A 154 5.44 11.13 58.68
C LYS A 154 6.84 11.47 58.14
N SER A 155 7.22 12.74 58.15
CA SER A 155 8.56 13.23 57.80
C SER A 155 9.47 13.16 59.01
#